data_f5025205379779b20230cd5cf54e939e
#
_entry.id   f5025205379779b20230cd5cf54e939e
#
_cell.length_a   1.000
_cell.length_b   1.000
_cell.length_c   1.000
_cell.angle_alpha   90.00
_cell.angle_beta   90.00
_cell.angle_gamma   90.00
#
_symmetry.space_group_name_H-M   'P 1'
#
loop_
_entity.id
_entity.type
_entity.pdbx_description
1 polymer ?
#
loop_
_entity_poly.entity_id
_entity_poly.type
_entity_poly.pdbx_seq_one_letter_code
_entity_poly.pdbx_strand_id
1 'polypeptide(L)' 'MSDKTQENLDNLIVEGLNAEKGELDLRERELDNDDIKLIVNSDKIKGVTALFLEYNEIGDEGL' A
#
# COMPACT_ATOMS: atom_id res chain seq x y z
N MET A 1 -13.76 -8.65 7.58
CA MET A 1 -12.67 -9.53 7.17
C MET A 1 -12.11 -9.05 5.82
N SER A 2 -10.82 -8.98 5.71
CA SER A 2 -10.20 -8.51 4.47
C SER A 2 -10.06 -9.68 3.49
N ASP A 3 -10.49 -9.47 2.25
CA ASP A 3 -10.25 -10.43 1.16
C ASP A 3 -8.94 -10.13 0.45
N LYS A 4 -8.16 -9.20 0.97
CA LYS A 4 -6.93 -8.78 0.32
C LYS A 4 -5.84 -9.85 0.47
N THR A 5 -5.26 -10.20 -0.66
CA THR A 5 -4.15 -11.13 -0.72
C THR A 5 -2.93 -10.37 -1.25
N GLN A 6 -1.76 -11.01 -1.23
CA GLN A 6 -0.57 -10.37 -1.79
C GLN A 6 -0.81 -9.94 -3.24
N GLU A 7 -1.48 -10.78 -4.03
CA GLU A 7 -1.78 -10.44 -5.40
C GLU A 7 -2.68 -9.21 -5.52
N ASN A 8 -3.73 -9.15 -4.69
CA ASN A 8 -4.63 -8.00 -4.70
C ASN A 8 -3.91 -6.72 -4.32
N LEU A 9 -3.02 -6.79 -3.34
CA LEU A 9 -2.26 -5.62 -2.91
C LEU A 9 -1.23 -5.21 -3.93
N ASP A 10 -0.60 -6.17 -4.61
CA ASP A 10 0.31 -5.86 -5.72
C ASP A 10 -0.43 -5.09 -6.82
N ASN A 11 -1.67 -5.48 -7.12
CA ASN A 11 -2.47 -4.77 -8.11
C ASN A 11 -2.80 -3.34 -7.66
N LEU A 12 -3.12 -3.16 -6.38
CA LEU A 12 -3.34 -1.81 -5.84
C LEU A 12 -2.10 -0.94 -5.94
N ILE A 13 -0.94 -1.51 -5.70
CA ILE A 13 0.33 -0.80 -5.82
C ILE A 13 0.52 -0.32 -7.25
N VAL A 14 0.31 -1.20 -8.22
CA VAL A 14 0.47 -0.86 -9.62
C VAL A 14 -0.49 0.26 -10.02
N GLU A 15 -1.74 0.21 -9.53
CA GLU A 15 -2.72 1.23 -9.84
C GLU A 15 -2.38 2.60 -9.25
N GLY A 16 -1.81 2.61 -8.04
CA GLY A 16 -1.51 3.85 -7.34
C GLY A 16 -0.11 4.39 -7.58
N LEU A 17 0.72 3.66 -8.30
CA LEU A 17 2.12 4.03 -8.47
C LEU A 17 2.32 5.07 -9.54
N ASN A 18 3.00 6.15 -9.19
CA ASN A 18 3.53 7.11 -10.15
C ASN A 18 5.04 6.88 -10.26
N ALA A 19 5.43 6.11 -11.27
CA ALA A 19 6.81 5.69 -11.42
C ALA A 19 7.77 6.85 -11.69
N GLU A 20 7.28 7.91 -12.35
CA GLU A 20 8.12 9.06 -12.64
C GLU A 20 8.55 9.79 -11.37
N LYS A 21 7.67 9.84 -10.38
CA LYS A 21 7.93 10.55 -9.14
C LYS A 21 8.35 9.62 -8.00
N GLY A 22 8.23 8.32 -8.19
CA GLY A 22 8.47 7.37 -7.13
C GLY A 22 7.45 7.45 -6.02
N GLU A 23 6.22 7.86 -6.32
CA GLU A 23 5.15 8.03 -5.35
C GLU A 23 4.10 6.94 -5.49
N LEU A 24 3.66 6.41 -4.36
CA LEU A 24 2.59 5.41 -4.32
C LEU A 24 1.44 5.97 -3.51
N ASP A 25 0.29 6.15 -4.15
CA ASP A 25 -0.91 6.70 -3.52
C ASP A 25 -1.89 5.57 -3.23
N LEU A 26 -2.03 5.26 -1.95
CA LEU A 26 -2.93 4.23 -1.47
C LEU A 26 -3.97 4.79 -0.49
N ARG A 27 -4.28 6.09 -0.61
CA ARG A 27 -5.28 6.72 0.25
C ARG A 27 -6.66 6.18 -0.05
N GLU A 28 -7.49 6.09 1.00
CA GLU A 28 -8.89 5.68 0.90
C GLU A 28 -9.07 4.29 0.27
N ARG A 29 -8.21 3.34 0.67
CA ARG A 29 -8.26 1.97 0.16
C ARG A 29 -8.72 0.96 1.19
N GLU A 30 -9.15 1.43 2.37
CA GLU A 30 -9.61 0.56 3.45
C GLU A 30 -8.55 -0.46 3.87
N LEU A 31 -7.30 -0.01 3.89
CA LEU A 31 -6.18 -0.85 4.29
C LEU A 31 -6.04 -0.88 5.79
N ASP A 32 -5.72 -2.04 6.34
CA ASP A 32 -5.44 -2.20 7.76
C ASP A 32 -3.94 -2.52 7.97
N ASN A 33 -3.56 -2.75 9.23
CA ASN A 33 -2.16 -3.02 9.56
C ASN A 33 -1.61 -4.26 8.85
N ASP A 34 -2.43 -5.30 8.71
CA ASP A 34 -2.00 -6.52 8.03
C ASP A 34 -1.77 -6.26 6.55
N ASP A 35 -2.62 -5.45 5.94
CA ASP A 35 -2.46 -5.10 4.53
C ASP A 35 -1.16 -4.34 4.30
N ILE A 36 -0.81 -3.43 5.23
CA ILE A 36 0.44 -2.68 5.13
C ILE A 36 1.64 -3.61 5.19
N LYS A 37 1.59 -4.65 6.03
CA LYS A 37 2.68 -5.61 6.09
C LYS A 37 2.90 -6.31 4.75
N LEU A 38 1.81 -6.64 4.06
CA LEU A 38 1.91 -7.25 2.74
C LEU A 38 2.46 -6.27 1.71
N ILE A 39 2.06 -5.01 1.82
CA ILE A 39 2.53 -3.97 0.90
C ILE A 39 4.04 -3.76 1.02
N VAL A 40 4.54 -3.64 2.26
CA VAL A 40 5.97 -3.39 2.46
C VAL A 40 6.84 -4.58 2.08
N ASN A 41 6.25 -5.78 2.00
CA ASN A 41 6.94 -6.97 1.56
C ASN A 41 6.81 -7.23 0.06
N SER A 42 6.06 -6.39 -0.64
CA SER A 42 5.85 -6.57 -2.08
C SER A 42 7.06 -6.10 -2.87
N ASP A 43 7.41 -6.85 -3.90
CA ASP A 43 8.46 -6.43 -4.83
C ASP A 43 8.03 -5.21 -5.65
N LYS A 44 6.73 -4.95 -5.72
CA LYS A 44 6.20 -3.84 -6.51
C LYS A 44 6.51 -2.47 -5.92
N ILE A 45 6.89 -2.40 -4.63
CA ILE A 45 7.20 -1.10 -4.03
C ILE A 45 8.65 -0.68 -4.19
N LYS A 46 9.45 -1.47 -4.87
CA LYS A 46 10.85 -1.09 -5.11
C LYS A 46 10.89 0.20 -5.90
N GLY A 47 11.69 1.13 -5.45
CA GLY A 47 11.81 2.44 -6.08
C GLY A 47 10.80 3.46 -5.59
N VAL A 48 9.87 3.07 -4.72
CA VAL A 48 8.94 4.02 -4.12
C VAL A 48 9.69 4.85 -3.07
N THR A 49 9.63 6.17 -3.21
CA THR A 49 10.29 7.09 -2.28
C THR A 49 9.29 7.85 -1.42
N ALA A 50 8.01 7.85 -1.79
CA ALA A 50 6.96 8.49 -1.01
C ALA A 50 5.72 7.58 -1.01
N LEU A 51 5.15 7.38 0.18
CA LEU A 51 4.00 6.49 0.34
C LEU A 51 2.88 7.27 1.04
N PHE A 52 1.73 7.33 0.41
CA PHE A 52 0.57 8.05 0.93
C PHE A 52 -0.48 7.04 1.40
N LEU A 53 -0.74 7.03 2.71
CA LEU A 53 -1.62 6.06 3.35
C LEU A 53 -2.78 6.71 4.12
N GLU A 54 -3.04 8.00 3.91
CA GLU A 54 -4.10 8.70 4.62
C GLU A 54 -5.46 8.06 4.34
N TYR A 55 -6.37 8.19 5.29
CA TYR A 55 -7.75 7.71 5.17
C TYR A 55 -7.85 6.18 5.06
N ASN A 56 -6.94 5.48 5.69
CA ASN A 56 -7.02 4.03 5.84
C ASN A 56 -7.17 3.69 7.33
N GLU A 57 -7.44 2.43 7.63
CA GLU A 57 -7.66 1.96 9.00
C GLU A 57 -6.35 1.50 9.65
N ILE A 58 -5.31 2.29 9.52
CA ILE A 58 -3.99 1.99 10.04
C ILE A 58 -3.84 2.62 11.42
N GLY A 59 -3.55 1.80 12.42
CA GLY A 59 -3.27 2.28 13.76
C GLY A 59 -1.78 2.60 13.94
N ASP A 60 -1.43 3.06 15.16
CA ASP A 60 -0.05 3.40 15.48
C ASP A 60 0.90 2.23 15.25
N GLU A 61 0.41 1.02 15.42
CA GLU A 61 1.22 -0.18 15.23
C GLU A 61 1.58 -0.44 13.77
N GLY A 62 0.78 0.06 12.85
CA GLY A 62 1.03 -0.08 11.42
C GLY A 62 2.06 0.89 10.90
N LEU A 63 2.39 1.86 11.70
CA LEU A 63 3.37 2.86 11.34
C LEU A 63 4.72 2.54 11.96
#